data_9b08061a7c2ffe7881a2b569c7532674
#
_entry.id   9b08061a7c2ffe7881a2b569c7532674
#
_cell.length_a   1.000
_cell.length_b   1.000
_cell.length_c   1.000
_cell.angle_alpha   90.00
_cell.angle_beta   90.00
_cell.angle_gamma   90.00
#
_symmetry.space_group_name_H-M   'P 1'
#
loop_
_entity.id
_entity.type
_entity.pdbx_description
1 polymer ?
#
loop_
_entity_poly.entity_id
_entity_poly.type
_entity_poly.pdbx_seq_one_letter_code
_entity_poly.pdbx_strand_id
1 'polypeptide(L)'
;MYARVTTFHLIISKRQEAIDRYKNSVVPEAKKQIGFKGATFFVNKNAGKFVSITIWEDMDAAVANQKSGYFQRQVDKFADLQVVVPEFEGFDVPVLDYGNKE
;
A
#
# COMPACT_ATOMS: atom_id res chain seq x y z
N MET A 1 -4.39 -14.43 -7.42
CA MET A 1 -4.22 -13.29 -6.49
C MET A 1 -4.33 -11.96 -7.21
N TYR A 2 -4.56 -10.92 -6.46
CA TYR A 2 -4.77 -9.59 -6.99
C TYR A 2 -3.95 -8.59 -6.17
N ALA A 3 -3.41 -7.56 -6.83
CA ALA A 3 -2.61 -6.55 -6.17
C ALA A 3 -3.19 -5.16 -6.41
N ARG A 4 -3.12 -4.30 -5.39
CA ARG A 4 -3.35 -2.87 -5.57
C ARG A 4 -2.01 -2.16 -5.39
N VAL A 5 -1.67 -1.37 -6.40
CA VAL A 5 -0.43 -0.57 -6.41
C VAL A 5 -0.82 0.88 -6.23
N THR A 6 -0.37 1.49 -5.15
CA THR A 6 -0.67 2.90 -4.86
C THR A 6 0.63 3.68 -4.89
N THR A 7 0.66 4.73 -5.70
CA THR A 7 1.84 5.59 -5.82
C THR A 7 1.59 6.90 -5.10
N PHE A 8 2.47 7.20 -4.14
CA PHE A 8 2.43 8.44 -3.38
C PHE A 8 3.62 9.32 -3.76
N HIS A 9 3.39 10.62 -3.78
CA HIS A 9 4.47 11.60 -3.84
C HIS A 9 4.39 12.40 -2.55
N LEU A 10 5.35 12.18 -1.67
CA LEU A 10 5.34 12.72 -0.31
C LEU A 10 6.54 13.64 -0.11
N ILE A 11 6.46 14.47 0.93
CA ILE A 11 7.54 15.37 1.29
C ILE A 11 8.77 14.53 1.65
N ILE A 12 9.85 14.69 0.88
CA ILE A 12 11.02 13.83 0.99
C ILE A 12 11.69 13.91 2.36
N SER A 13 11.67 15.07 3.00
CA SER A 13 12.24 15.22 4.34
C SER A 13 11.43 14.50 5.43
N LYS A 14 10.23 14.05 5.10
CA LYS A 14 9.36 13.29 6.02
C LYS A 14 9.35 11.80 5.71
N ARG A 15 10.35 11.33 4.98
CA ARG A 15 10.42 9.93 4.54
C ARG A 15 10.31 8.94 5.69
N GLN A 16 11.07 9.14 6.75
CA GLN A 16 11.05 8.19 7.87
C GLN A 16 9.69 8.17 8.56
N GLU A 17 9.05 9.31 8.67
CA GLU A 17 7.71 9.40 9.24
C GLU A 17 6.70 8.60 8.41
N ALA A 18 6.79 8.68 7.07
CA ALA A 18 5.93 7.91 6.20
C ALA A 18 6.16 6.41 6.35
N ILE A 19 7.42 5.98 6.43
CA ILE A 19 7.78 4.57 6.63
C ILE A 19 7.20 4.07 7.95
N ASP A 20 7.36 4.84 9.01
CA ASP A 20 6.86 4.44 10.33
C ASP A 20 5.33 4.33 10.36
N ARG A 21 4.63 5.26 9.70
CA ARG A 21 3.16 5.19 9.59
C ARG A 21 2.72 3.93 8.85
N TYR A 22 3.41 3.60 7.76
CA TYR A 22 3.06 2.39 7.00
C TYR A 22 3.25 1.15 7.85
N LYS A 23 4.40 1.03 8.48
CA LYS A 23 4.76 -0.13 9.29
C LYS A 23 3.86 -0.29 10.52
N ASN A 24 3.60 0.81 11.22
CA ASN A 24 2.97 0.76 12.53
C ASN A 24 1.46 0.99 12.52
N SER A 25 0.92 1.51 11.43
CA SER A 25 -0.51 1.82 11.32
C SER A 25 -1.18 1.13 10.14
N VAL A 26 -0.58 1.23 8.94
CA VAL A 26 -1.21 0.67 7.74
C VAL A 26 -1.16 -0.85 7.76
N VAL A 27 0.01 -1.44 8.00
CA VAL A 27 0.17 -2.89 7.98
C VAL A 27 -0.69 -3.60 9.02
N PRO A 28 -0.71 -3.17 10.30
CA PRO A 28 -1.57 -3.83 11.29
C PRO A 28 -3.04 -3.81 10.93
N GLU A 29 -3.53 -2.70 10.37
CA GLU A 29 -4.93 -2.61 9.97
C GLU A 29 -5.22 -3.46 8.73
N ALA A 30 -4.28 -3.52 7.79
CA ALA A 30 -4.40 -4.37 6.61
C ALA A 30 -4.52 -5.85 6.99
N LYS A 31 -3.77 -6.28 7.98
CA LYS A 31 -3.80 -7.67 8.45
C LYS A 31 -5.18 -8.11 8.96
N LYS A 32 -6.03 -7.17 9.33
CA LYS A 32 -7.37 -7.46 9.80
C LYS A 32 -8.38 -7.60 8.67
N GLN A 33 -8.00 -7.27 7.44
CA GLN A 33 -8.93 -7.31 6.31
C GLN A 33 -9.02 -8.71 5.74
N ILE A 34 -10.23 -9.11 5.37
CA ILE A 34 -10.48 -10.42 4.76
C ILE A 34 -9.77 -10.47 3.41
N GLY A 35 -9.03 -11.56 3.18
CA GLY A 35 -8.33 -11.79 1.93
C GLY A 35 -6.96 -11.14 1.81
N PHE A 36 -6.49 -10.45 2.85
CA PHE A 36 -5.17 -9.85 2.84
C PHE A 36 -4.07 -10.93 2.82
N LYS A 37 -3.10 -10.77 1.92
CA LYS A 37 -2.00 -11.75 1.76
C LYS A 37 -0.63 -11.13 1.98
N GLY A 38 -0.47 -9.84 1.84
CA GLY A 38 0.83 -9.22 2.05
C GLY A 38 0.84 -7.77 1.64
N ALA A 39 1.88 -7.06 2.10
CA ALA A 39 2.08 -5.66 1.80
C ALA A 39 3.57 -5.37 1.71
N THR A 40 3.91 -4.43 0.84
CA THR A 40 5.27 -3.91 0.76
C THR A 40 5.23 -2.43 0.43
N PHE A 41 6.22 -1.70 0.90
CA PHE A 41 6.30 -0.26 0.73
C PHE A 41 7.67 0.07 0.16
N PHE A 42 7.68 0.55 -1.08
CA PHE A 42 8.91 0.93 -1.77
C PHE A 42 9.14 2.41 -1.61
N VAL A 43 10.38 2.80 -1.41
CA VAL A 43 10.77 4.19 -1.23
C VAL A 43 11.87 4.53 -2.22
N ASN A 44 11.62 5.52 -3.07
CA ASN A 44 12.67 6.08 -3.91
C ASN A 44 13.27 7.26 -3.15
N LYS A 45 14.51 7.10 -2.67
CA LYS A 45 15.14 8.08 -1.79
C LYS A 45 15.33 9.45 -2.43
N ASN A 46 15.45 9.50 -3.74
CA ASN A 46 15.83 10.73 -4.44
C ASN A 46 14.64 11.52 -4.96
N ALA A 47 13.46 10.92 -5.02
CA ALA A 47 12.33 11.52 -5.72
C ALA A 47 11.08 11.74 -4.85
N GLY A 48 11.11 11.38 -3.57
CA GLY A 48 9.91 11.47 -2.73
C GLY A 48 8.79 10.57 -3.21
N LYS A 49 9.10 9.56 -4.02
CA LYS A 49 8.12 8.64 -4.56
C LYS A 49 8.08 7.38 -3.70
N PHE A 50 6.87 7.02 -3.27
CA PHE A 50 6.62 5.86 -2.43
C PHE A 50 5.58 5.00 -3.11
N VAL A 51 5.79 3.69 -3.16
CA VAL A 51 4.86 2.77 -3.79
C VAL A 51 4.44 1.72 -2.79
N SER A 52 3.13 1.65 -2.52
CA SER A 52 2.54 0.61 -1.69
C SER A 52 1.97 -0.46 -2.59
N ILE A 53 2.36 -1.71 -2.36
CA ILE A 53 1.76 -2.85 -3.04
C ILE A 53 1.11 -3.71 -1.98
N THR A 54 -0.21 -3.89 -2.07
CA THR A 54 -0.94 -4.81 -1.20
C THR A 54 -1.44 -5.98 -2.04
N ILE A 55 -1.26 -7.19 -1.50
CA ILE A 55 -1.63 -8.43 -2.17
C ILE A 55 -2.89 -8.97 -1.52
N TRP A 56 -3.86 -9.36 -2.33
CA TRP A 56 -5.18 -9.84 -1.92
C TRP A 56 -5.45 -11.19 -2.54
N GLU A 57 -6.28 -11.97 -1.88
CA GLU A 57 -6.66 -13.31 -2.35
C GLU A 57 -7.25 -13.24 -3.75
N ASP A 58 -8.12 -12.27 -4.00
CA ASP A 58 -8.75 -12.05 -5.30
C ASP A 58 -9.18 -10.58 -5.43
N MET A 59 -9.70 -10.24 -6.61
CA MET A 59 -10.16 -8.88 -6.89
C MET A 59 -11.35 -8.51 -6.00
N ASP A 60 -12.22 -9.45 -5.69
CA ASP A 60 -13.40 -9.18 -4.88
C ASP A 60 -13.03 -8.71 -3.48
N ALA A 61 -12.01 -9.30 -2.88
CA ALA A 61 -11.51 -8.87 -1.57
C ALA A 61 -10.98 -7.45 -1.63
N ALA A 62 -10.20 -7.12 -2.67
CA ALA A 62 -9.66 -5.77 -2.84
C ALA A 62 -10.77 -4.74 -3.07
N VAL A 63 -11.75 -5.07 -3.90
CA VAL A 63 -12.88 -4.17 -4.17
C VAL A 63 -13.72 -3.97 -2.92
N ALA A 64 -13.93 -5.01 -2.12
CA ALA A 64 -14.71 -4.92 -0.89
C ALA A 64 -14.11 -3.90 0.07
N ASN A 65 -12.77 -3.89 0.24
CA ASN A 65 -12.15 -2.94 1.16
C ASN A 65 -12.07 -1.52 0.59
N GLN A 66 -12.18 -1.34 -0.72
CA GLN A 66 -12.37 -0.02 -1.29
C GLN A 66 -13.78 0.50 -0.98
N LYS A 67 -14.79 -0.34 -1.19
CA LYS A 67 -16.18 0.04 -0.95
C LYS A 67 -16.49 0.30 0.51
N SER A 68 -15.82 -0.39 1.41
CA SER A 68 -16.03 -0.22 2.86
C SER A 68 -15.40 1.07 3.40
N GLY A 69 -14.56 1.75 2.61
CA GLY A 69 -13.83 2.92 3.05
C GLY A 69 -12.48 2.61 3.68
N TYR A 70 -12.15 1.34 3.86
CA TYR A 70 -10.87 0.95 4.45
C TYR A 70 -9.69 1.52 3.66
N PHE A 71 -9.70 1.35 2.33
CA PHE A 71 -8.60 1.81 1.50
C PHE A 71 -8.41 3.32 1.62
N GLN A 72 -9.50 4.09 1.54
CA GLN A 72 -9.42 5.54 1.64
C GLN A 72 -8.86 5.98 3.00
N ARG A 73 -9.21 5.29 4.08
CA ARG A 73 -8.65 5.60 5.40
C ARG A 73 -7.13 5.43 5.43
N GLN A 74 -6.60 4.43 4.69
CA GLN A 74 -5.15 4.23 4.63
C GLN A 74 -4.48 5.37 3.86
N VAL A 75 -5.06 5.77 2.74
CA VAL A 75 -4.56 6.90 1.95
C VAL A 75 -4.58 8.19 2.80
N ASP A 76 -5.65 8.41 3.54
CA ASP A 76 -5.81 9.60 4.37
C ASP A 76 -4.75 9.72 5.46
N LYS A 77 -4.15 8.61 5.87
CA LYS A 77 -3.07 8.64 6.87
C LYS A 77 -1.83 9.40 6.41
N PHE A 78 -1.71 9.63 5.10
CA PHE A 78 -0.57 10.34 4.51
C PHE A 78 -0.96 11.72 3.97
N ALA A 79 -2.18 12.17 4.21
CA ALA A 79 -2.70 13.40 3.60
C ALA A 79 -1.84 14.62 3.91
N ASP A 80 -1.32 14.73 5.13
CA ASP A 80 -0.48 15.85 5.55
C ASP A 80 0.92 15.83 4.93
N LEU A 81 1.31 14.73 4.31
CA LEU A 81 2.63 14.56 3.69
C LEU A 81 2.57 14.60 2.16
N GLN A 82 1.37 14.62 1.58
CA GLN A 82 1.18 14.54 0.13
C GLN A 82 1.62 15.82 -0.57
N VAL A 83 2.32 15.64 -1.69
CA VAL A 83 2.63 16.72 -2.63
C VAL A 83 1.55 16.79 -3.70
N VAL A 84 1.07 15.62 -4.16
CA VAL A 84 -0.03 15.50 -5.10
C VAL A 84 -0.93 14.36 -4.65
N VAL A 85 -2.15 14.29 -5.21
CA VAL A 85 -3.10 13.22 -4.91
C VAL A 85 -2.50 11.88 -5.35
N PRO A 86 -2.55 10.84 -4.51
CA PRO A 86 -2.02 9.52 -4.88
C PRO A 86 -2.83 8.90 -6.03
N GLU A 87 -2.14 8.09 -6.82
CA GLU A 87 -2.77 7.30 -7.86
C GLU A 87 -2.74 5.84 -7.45
N PHE A 88 -3.74 5.07 -7.86
CA PHE A 88 -3.73 3.64 -7.59
C PHE A 88 -4.27 2.85 -8.77
N GLU A 89 -3.84 1.61 -8.86
CA GLU A 89 -4.24 0.72 -9.94
C GLU A 89 -4.25 -0.72 -9.42
N GLY A 90 -5.18 -1.52 -9.93
CA GLY A 90 -5.27 -2.93 -9.59
C GLY A 90 -4.70 -3.81 -10.68
N PHE A 91 -4.12 -4.93 -10.28
CA PHE A 91 -3.49 -5.89 -11.20
C PHE A 91 -3.80 -7.31 -10.78
N ASP A 92 -4.04 -8.18 -11.74
CA ASP A 92 -3.96 -9.61 -11.48
C ASP A 92 -2.50 -9.96 -11.23
N VAL A 93 -2.26 -10.96 -10.38
CA VAL A 93 -0.90 -11.40 -10.05
C VAL A 93 -0.75 -12.85 -10.52
N PRO A 94 -0.37 -13.06 -11.78
CA PRO A 94 -0.22 -14.42 -12.31
C PRO A 94 1.02 -15.15 -11.77
N VAL A 95 2.02 -14.40 -11.32
CA VAL A 95 3.24 -14.98 -10.75
C VAL A 95 3.61 -14.23 -9.50
N LEU A 96 3.76 -14.95 -8.40
CA LEU A 96 4.26 -14.41 -7.14
C LEU A 96 5.21 -15.42 -6.54
N ASP A 97 6.49 -15.13 -6.61
CA ASP A 97 7.55 -16.00 -6.10
C ASP A 97 8.35 -15.20 -5.06
N TYR A 98 8.41 -15.72 -3.85
CA TYR A 98 9.13 -15.04 -2.76
C TYR A 98 10.63 -15.31 -2.77
N GLY A 99 11.09 -16.10 -3.72
CA GLY A 99 12.48 -16.47 -3.77
C GLY A 99 12.84 -17.54 -2.74
N ASN A 100 14.14 -17.73 -2.55
CA ASN A 100 14.64 -18.70 -1.60
C ASN A 100 14.54 -18.15 -0.18
N LYS A 101 14.00 -18.94 0.72
CA LYS A 101 13.73 -18.50 2.09
C LYS A 101 14.78 -18.96 3.10
N GLU A 102 15.83 -19.56 2.66
CA GLU A 102 16.86 -20.04 3.60
C GLU A 102 17.63 -18.93 4.25
#